data_d9c3849d58e8fa8eed43c6c1b5202c9c
#
_entry.id   d9c3849d58e8fa8eed43c6c1b5202c9c
#
_cell.length_a   1.000
_cell.length_b   1.000
_cell.length_c   1.000
_cell.angle_alpha   90.00
_cell.angle_beta   90.00
_cell.angle_gamma   90.00
#
_symmetry.space_group_name_H-M   'P 1'
#
loop_
_entity.id
_entity.type
_entity.pdbx_description
1 polymer ?
#
loop_
_entity_poly.entity_id
_entity_poly.type
_entity_poly.pdbx_seq_one_letter_code
_entity_poly.pdbx_strand_id
1 'polypeptide(L)'
;MSISQKRASEIVDALRRGTVPRTSLDAFCVGLERFEPAVDADLDAVAAGRGVFKAVRGDYGCGKTFFTRWLADRARKRGFVTSEVQISETETPLHKLETVYRRLMERLATADTPEGALRTIVDGWFHVLEEDVLAEGVAPEDTERLVTRTTALLEQRLAGVTNHAPLFAAAIRGYRRAAVAGDRATADGVLAWAAGQPHVAAQVKKSAGIKGDLDHFGALGFLQGVLTMLRDAGHAGLLVVLDEVETIQRVRSDARDKSLNALRQLIDEVEGGRFPGLFLAITGTPTFFDGPQGVRRLEPLAQRLHVDFQTDSRFDNPRAVQLRLPPFDLDRLCSVGQKIRDIFRGTAVAPDRVAARCDDAYIRRLAEAVTGHLGGKVGIAPRIFLKKLVGDVLDRIDQFPDFDPTRDYRLTVNDTEMTRVERQASGAKDLDGIELEL
;
A
#
# COMPACT_ATOMS: atom_id res chain seq x y z
N MET A 1 -9.91 22.66 -0.49
CA MET A 1 -8.57 22.88 0.12
C MET A 1 -7.59 23.19 -0.99
N SER A 2 -6.82 24.29 -0.89
CA SER A 2 -5.77 24.59 -1.86
C SER A 2 -4.59 23.63 -1.66
N ILE A 3 -4.24 22.90 -2.70
CA ILE A 3 -3.06 22.01 -2.70
C ILE A 3 -1.83 22.88 -2.92
N SER A 4 -0.72 22.63 -2.19
CA SER A 4 0.54 23.32 -2.45
C SER A 4 1.07 23.01 -3.85
N GLN A 5 1.77 23.95 -4.48
CA GLN A 5 2.33 23.78 -5.82
C GLN A 5 3.22 22.54 -5.94
N LYS A 6 4.03 22.25 -4.91
CA LYS A 6 4.86 21.02 -4.87
C LYS A 6 4.01 19.76 -4.98
N ARG A 7 2.94 19.66 -4.18
CA ARG A 7 2.05 18.47 -4.20
C ARG A 7 1.28 18.36 -5.51
N ALA A 8 0.85 19.47 -6.09
CA ALA A 8 0.22 19.48 -7.39
C ALA A 8 1.17 18.96 -8.48
N SER A 9 2.44 19.38 -8.48
CA SER A 9 3.46 18.88 -9.41
C SER A 9 3.70 17.37 -9.21
N GLU A 10 3.78 16.86 -7.99
CA GLU A 10 3.95 15.43 -7.70
C GLU A 10 2.79 14.60 -8.27
N ILE A 11 1.54 15.08 -8.15
CA ILE A 11 0.35 14.43 -8.73
C ILE A 11 0.47 14.41 -10.26
N VAL A 12 0.71 15.57 -10.87
CA VAL A 12 0.80 15.73 -12.33
C VAL A 12 1.90 14.83 -12.91
N ASP A 13 3.08 14.78 -12.27
CA ASP A 13 4.21 13.96 -12.71
C ASP A 13 3.93 12.46 -12.61
N ALA A 14 3.23 12.02 -11.56
CA ALA A 14 2.83 10.61 -11.44
C ALA A 14 1.84 10.23 -12.54
N LEU A 15 0.82 11.05 -12.79
CA LEU A 15 -0.19 10.80 -13.81
C LEU A 15 0.39 10.86 -15.23
N ARG A 16 1.35 11.75 -15.49
CA ARG A 16 2.10 11.83 -16.76
C ARG A 16 2.81 10.50 -17.06
N ARG A 17 3.34 9.84 -16.04
CA ARG A 17 3.94 8.50 -16.16
C ARG A 17 2.92 7.36 -16.20
N GLY A 18 1.62 7.64 -16.03
CA GLY A 18 0.57 6.63 -15.93
C GLY A 18 0.60 5.84 -14.62
N THR A 19 1.11 6.44 -13.53
CA THR A 19 1.17 5.81 -12.20
C THR A 19 0.25 6.53 -11.22
N VAL A 20 -0.14 5.84 -10.15
CA VAL A 20 -0.92 6.45 -9.05
C VAL A 20 0.02 7.23 -8.14
N PRO A 21 -0.27 8.51 -7.82
CA PRO A 21 0.49 9.27 -6.82
C PRO A 21 0.53 8.59 -5.46
N ARG A 22 1.51 8.94 -4.63
CA ARG A 22 1.65 8.35 -3.29
C ARG A 22 0.98 9.17 -2.19
N THR A 23 0.72 10.44 -2.43
CA THR A 23 0.18 11.39 -1.44
C THR A 23 -0.87 12.29 -2.07
N SER A 24 -1.64 12.98 -1.23
CA SER A 24 -2.63 13.99 -1.64
C SER A 24 -3.76 13.44 -2.52
N LEU A 25 -4.09 12.16 -2.36
CA LEU A 25 -5.08 11.46 -3.16
C LEU A 25 -6.50 11.97 -2.92
N ASP A 26 -6.79 12.52 -1.72
CA ASP A 26 -8.07 13.16 -1.39
C ASP A 26 -8.41 14.30 -2.37
N ALA A 27 -7.41 14.92 -2.98
CA ALA A 27 -7.59 16.07 -3.86
C ALA A 27 -8.37 15.75 -5.15
N PHE A 28 -8.25 14.51 -5.62
CA PHE A 28 -8.88 14.09 -6.87
C PHE A 28 -9.59 12.73 -6.77
N CYS A 29 -9.76 12.19 -5.57
CA CYS A 29 -10.58 10.99 -5.38
C CYS A 29 -12.03 11.26 -5.81
N VAL A 30 -12.66 10.22 -6.36
CA VAL A 30 -14.07 10.25 -6.79
C VAL A 30 -14.72 8.92 -6.39
N GLY A 31 -15.83 9.01 -5.67
CA GLY A 31 -16.65 7.85 -5.29
C GLY A 31 -16.12 7.05 -4.10
N LEU A 32 -15.15 7.60 -3.33
CA LEU A 32 -14.63 6.98 -2.10
C LEU A 32 -15.31 7.50 -0.84
N GLU A 33 -16.11 8.54 -0.93
CA GLU A 33 -16.74 9.25 0.19
C GLU A 33 -17.59 8.30 1.06
N ARG A 34 -18.21 7.30 0.42
CA ARG A 34 -19.02 6.29 1.12
C ARG A 34 -18.22 5.35 2.02
N PHE A 35 -16.92 5.19 1.75
CA PHE A 35 -16.04 4.32 2.53
C PHE A 35 -15.38 5.05 3.69
N GLU A 36 -15.28 6.38 3.64
CA GLU A 36 -14.55 7.18 4.64
C GLU A 36 -14.99 6.91 6.09
N PRO A 37 -16.29 6.94 6.44
CA PRO A 37 -16.68 6.73 7.84
C PRO A 37 -16.33 5.33 8.37
N ALA A 38 -16.41 4.31 7.51
CA ALA A 38 -16.08 2.94 7.91
C ALA A 38 -14.57 2.74 8.04
N VAL A 39 -13.79 3.28 7.10
CA VAL A 39 -12.33 3.25 7.13
C VAL A 39 -11.80 4.02 8.34
N ASP A 40 -12.38 5.16 8.66
CA ASP A 40 -11.99 5.95 9.83
C ASP A 40 -12.26 5.19 11.13
N ALA A 41 -13.43 4.57 11.26
CA ALA A 41 -13.76 3.73 12.40
C ALA A 41 -12.82 2.51 12.53
N ASP A 42 -12.43 1.90 11.41
CA ASP A 42 -11.44 0.80 11.40
C ASP A 42 -10.06 1.29 11.85
N LEU A 43 -9.59 2.46 11.37
CA LEU A 43 -8.32 3.07 11.80
C LEU A 43 -8.35 3.43 13.28
N ASP A 44 -9.45 3.99 13.78
CA ASP A 44 -9.62 4.30 15.22
C ASP A 44 -9.59 3.01 16.07
N ALA A 45 -10.21 1.93 15.60
CA ALA A 45 -10.18 0.63 16.26
C ALA A 45 -8.75 0.05 16.34
N VAL A 46 -7.96 0.21 15.26
CA VAL A 46 -6.56 -0.22 15.21
C VAL A 46 -5.70 0.63 16.14
N ALA A 47 -5.87 1.94 16.17
CA ALA A 47 -5.18 2.83 17.10
C ALA A 47 -5.49 2.48 18.57
N ALA A 48 -6.71 2.03 18.86
CA ALA A 48 -7.10 1.50 20.15
C ALA A 48 -6.53 0.10 20.46
N GLY A 49 -5.74 -0.50 19.56
CA GLY A 49 -5.06 -1.76 19.75
C GLY A 49 -5.80 -3.00 19.25
N ARG A 50 -6.85 -2.84 18.44
CA ARG A 50 -7.48 -3.98 17.76
C ARG A 50 -6.70 -4.38 16.50
N GLY A 51 -6.80 -5.65 16.09
CA GLY A 51 -6.48 -6.08 14.73
C GLY A 51 -7.69 -5.87 13.83
N VAL A 52 -7.50 -5.37 12.61
CA VAL A 52 -8.55 -5.21 11.60
C VAL A 52 -8.09 -5.84 10.29
N PHE A 53 -8.98 -6.59 9.66
CA PHE A 53 -8.78 -7.14 8.32
C PHE A 53 -9.84 -6.63 7.35
N LYS A 54 -9.41 -6.25 6.13
CA LYS A 54 -10.31 -5.88 5.01
C LYS A 54 -9.82 -6.45 3.70
N ALA A 55 -10.74 -6.94 2.90
CA ALA A 55 -10.50 -7.34 1.51
C ALA A 55 -11.16 -6.33 0.57
N VAL A 56 -10.39 -5.81 -0.36
CA VAL A 56 -10.86 -4.85 -1.38
C VAL A 56 -10.99 -5.58 -2.71
N ARG A 57 -12.23 -5.81 -3.14
CA ARG A 57 -12.52 -6.48 -4.40
C ARG A 57 -12.91 -5.51 -5.50
N GLY A 58 -12.51 -5.81 -6.71
CA GLY A 58 -12.91 -5.05 -7.89
C GLY A 58 -12.19 -5.51 -9.14
N ASP A 59 -12.78 -5.24 -10.29
CA ASP A 59 -12.20 -5.57 -11.58
C ASP A 59 -10.87 -4.85 -11.83
N TYR A 60 -10.16 -5.27 -12.86
CA TYR A 60 -8.97 -4.54 -13.30
C TYR A 60 -9.35 -3.13 -13.72
N GLY A 61 -8.57 -2.14 -13.30
CA GLY A 61 -8.79 -0.72 -13.62
C GLY A 61 -9.81 0.00 -12.73
N CYS A 62 -10.57 -0.68 -11.87
CA CYS A 62 -11.55 -0.03 -10.98
C CYS A 62 -10.94 0.84 -9.86
N GLY A 63 -9.61 0.91 -9.76
CA GLY A 63 -8.93 1.77 -8.79
C GLY A 63 -8.53 1.08 -7.48
N LYS A 64 -8.36 -0.26 -7.42
CA LYS A 64 -7.89 -0.96 -6.21
C LYS A 64 -6.61 -0.35 -5.63
N THR A 65 -5.58 -0.20 -6.44
CA THR A 65 -4.31 0.41 -6.03
C THR A 65 -4.47 1.88 -5.64
N PHE A 66 -5.40 2.61 -6.27
CA PHE A 66 -5.74 3.97 -5.85
C PHE A 66 -6.37 3.98 -4.45
N PHE A 67 -7.34 3.09 -4.21
CA PHE A 67 -7.99 2.96 -2.92
C PHE A 67 -7.00 2.62 -1.80
N THR A 68 -6.11 1.64 -2.01
CA THR A 68 -5.13 1.25 -0.99
C THR A 68 -4.12 2.36 -0.70
N ARG A 69 -3.70 3.12 -1.70
CA ARG A 69 -2.82 4.29 -1.50
C ARG A 69 -3.55 5.45 -0.84
N TRP A 70 -4.82 5.68 -1.16
CA TRP A 70 -5.67 6.63 -0.45
C TRP A 70 -5.83 6.24 1.03
N LEU A 71 -6.09 4.95 1.31
CA LEU A 71 -6.13 4.42 2.67
C LEU A 71 -4.80 4.63 3.40
N ALA A 72 -3.67 4.34 2.74
CA ALA A 72 -2.34 4.52 3.30
C ALA A 72 -2.00 6.00 3.57
N ASP A 73 -2.37 6.92 2.66
CA ASP A 73 -2.19 8.36 2.87
C ASP A 73 -3.02 8.86 4.06
N ARG A 74 -4.26 8.38 4.17
CA ARG A 74 -5.16 8.68 5.29
C ARG A 74 -4.64 8.13 6.62
N ALA A 75 -4.12 6.91 6.64
CA ALA A 75 -3.51 6.28 7.80
C ALA A 75 -2.26 7.04 8.26
N ARG A 76 -1.34 7.42 7.33
CA ARG A 76 -0.15 8.22 7.68
C ARG A 76 -0.49 9.57 8.30
N LYS A 77 -1.53 10.27 7.82
CA LYS A 77 -2.01 11.52 8.41
C LYS A 77 -2.51 11.35 9.86
N ARG A 78 -2.82 10.10 10.27
CA ARG A 78 -3.24 9.73 11.63
C ARG A 78 -2.12 9.09 12.46
N GLY A 79 -0.86 9.20 12.02
CA GLY A 79 0.30 8.68 12.75
C GLY A 79 0.58 7.19 12.56
N PHE A 80 -0.06 6.52 11.59
CA PHE A 80 0.26 5.13 11.27
C PHE A 80 1.55 5.02 10.48
N VAL A 81 2.25 3.92 10.72
CA VAL A 81 3.23 3.38 9.77
C VAL A 81 2.49 2.57 8.70
N THR A 82 2.94 2.61 7.47
CA THR A 82 2.31 1.89 6.36
C THR A 82 3.32 1.05 5.60
N SER A 83 2.88 -0.07 5.04
CA SER A 83 3.69 -0.87 4.12
C SER A 83 2.79 -1.49 3.05
N GLU A 84 3.18 -1.32 1.78
CA GLU A 84 2.45 -1.85 0.62
C GLU A 84 3.36 -2.84 -0.13
N VAL A 85 2.90 -4.07 -0.27
CA VAL A 85 3.63 -5.14 -0.96
C VAL A 85 2.72 -5.75 -2.03
N GLN A 86 3.23 -5.80 -3.25
CA GLN A 86 2.57 -6.51 -4.34
C GLN A 86 2.92 -8.01 -4.26
N ILE A 87 1.89 -8.84 -4.19
CA ILE A 87 2.04 -10.30 -4.24
C ILE A 87 2.34 -10.71 -5.67
N SER A 88 3.30 -11.61 -5.84
CA SER A 88 3.72 -12.10 -7.15
C SER A 88 4.05 -13.59 -7.09
N GLU A 89 4.16 -14.21 -8.26
CA GLU A 89 4.45 -15.65 -8.38
C GLU A 89 5.86 -16.00 -7.91
N THR A 90 6.83 -15.12 -8.14
CA THR A 90 8.26 -15.41 -7.98
C THR A 90 8.94 -14.54 -6.92
N GLU A 91 8.72 -13.22 -6.93
CA GLU A 91 9.44 -12.30 -6.05
C GLU A 91 8.84 -12.22 -4.65
N THR A 92 7.51 -12.27 -4.54
CA THR A 92 6.80 -12.16 -3.26
C THR A 92 5.66 -13.18 -3.18
N PRO A 93 5.96 -14.48 -3.24
CA PRO A 93 4.93 -15.52 -3.14
C PRO A 93 4.36 -15.56 -1.71
N LEU A 94 3.03 -15.51 -1.58
CA LEU A 94 2.37 -15.35 -0.29
C LEU A 94 2.63 -16.52 0.68
N HIS A 95 2.88 -17.73 0.18
CA HIS A 95 3.22 -18.88 1.04
C HIS A 95 4.61 -18.83 1.67
N LYS A 96 5.45 -17.84 1.29
CA LYS A 96 6.76 -17.59 1.91
C LYS A 96 6.67 -16.35 2.78
N LEU A 97 6.11 -16.50 3.99
CA LEU A 97 5.87 -15.37 4.89
C LEU A 97 7.15 -14.64 5.29
N GLU A 98 8.30 -15.31 5.33
CA GLU A 98 9.61 -14.70 5.54
C GLU A 98 9.97 -13.71 4.40
N THR A 99 9.60 -14.03 3.17
CA THR A 99 9.81 -13.14 2.02
C THR A 99 8.83 -11.96 2.06
N VAL A 100 7.57 -12.23 2.38
CA VAL A 100 6.55 -11.18 2.55
C VAL A 100 6.97 -10.21 3.66
N TYR A 101 7.37 -10.73 4.84
CA TYR A 101 7.86 -9.93 5.96
C TYR A 101 9.04 -9.03 5.54
N ARG A 102 10.05 -9.61 4.87
CA ARG A 102 11.19 -8.82 4.37
C ARG A 102 10.74 -7.67 3.48
N ARG A 103 9.87 -7.93 2.52
CA ARG A 103 9.33 -6.89 1.62
C ARG A 103 8.52 -5.85 2.39
N LEU A 104 7.78 -6.25 3.42
CA LEU A 104 7.08 -5.31 4.30
C LEU A 104 8.07 -4.39 5.02
N MET A 105 9.18 -4.92 5.56
CA MET A 105 10.20 -4.11 6.25
C MET A 105 10.92 -3.14 5.30
N GLU A 106 11.23 -3.57 4.08
CA GLU A 106 11.83 -2.73 3.04
C GLU A 106 10.93 -1.56 2.63
N ARG A 107 9.60 -1.74 2.73
CA ARG A 107 8.60 -0.78 2.26
C ARG A 107 7.89 -0.02 3.38
N LEU A 108 8.38 -0.10 4.60
CA LEU A 108 7.84 0.71 5.69
C LEU A 108 7.95 2.20 5.36
N ALA A 109 6.87 2.92 5.60
CA ALA A 109 6.75 4.35 5.35
C ALA A 109 6.03 5.05 6.51
N THR A 110 6.47 6.25 6.83
CA THR A 110 5.82 7.18 7.75
C THR A 110 5.39 8.45 6.99
N ALA A 111 4.80 9.42 7.68
CA ALA A 111 4.48 10.71 7.08
C ALA A 111 5.75 11.44 6.58
N ASP A 112 6.87 11.31 7.30
CA ASP A 112 8.12 12.03 7.04
C ASP A 112 9.09 11.20 6.18
N THR A 113 9.02 9.87 6.27
CA THR A 113 9.90 8.94 5.54
C THR A 113 9.05 8.06 4.62
N PRO A 114 8.94 8.40 3.33
CA PRO A 114 8.00 7.76 2.39
C PRO A 114 8.41 6.34 1.94
N GLU A 115 9.63 5.90 2.23
CA GLU A 115 10.16 4.55 1.96
C GLU A 115 11.33 4.22 2.89
N GLY A 116 11.48 2.92 3.22
CA GLY A 116 12.64 2.42 3.98
C GLY A 116 12.71 2.94 5.41
N ALA A 117 11.57 3.23 6.03
CA ALA A 117 11.51 3.89 7.32
C ALA A 117 11.96 3.03 8.52
N LEU A 118 12.33 1.74 8.32
CA LEU A 118 12.63 0.84 9.44
C LEU A 118 13.72 1.41 10.39
N ARG A 119 14.82 1.91 9.83
CA ARG A 119 15.89 2.51 10.64
C ARG A 119 15.38 3.72 11.43
N THR A 120 14.74 4.66 10.74
CA THR A 120 14.19 5.87 11.37
C THR A 120 13.23 5.54 12.50
N ILE A 121 12.42 4.48 12.33
CA ILE A 121 11.47 4.00 13.35
C ILE A 121 12.22 3.42 14.54
N VAL A 122 13.23 2.55 14.30
CA VAL A 122 14.00 1.93 15.40
C VAL A 122 14.80 2.97 16.17
N ASP A 123 15.47 3.89 15.48
CA ASP A 123 16.24 4.97 16.11
C ASP A 123 15.31 5.95 16.84
N GLY A 124 14.15 6.27 16.26
CA GLY A 124 13.11 7.07 16.90
C GLY A 124 12.57 6.44 18.18
N TRP A 125 12.38 5.12 18.19
CA TRP A 125 11.99 4.40 19.40
C TRP A 125 13.04 4.49 20.52
N PHE A 126 14.33 4.34 20.19
CA PHE A 126 15.39 4.54 21.18
C PHE A 126 15.43 5.96 21.74
N HIS A 127 15.14 6.95 20.89
CA HIS A 127 15.03 8.33 21.35
C HIS A 127 13.87 8.51 22.34
N VAL A 128 12.70 7.91 22.08
CA VAL A 128 11.57 7.92 23.03
C VAL A 128 11.98 7.27 24.36
N LEU A 129 12.69 6.14 24.35
CA LEU A 129 13.18 5.51 25.58
C LEU A 129 14.18 6.41 26.34
N GLU A 130 15.02 7.16 25.64
CA GLU A 130 15.94 8.13 26.25
C GLU A 130 15.18 9.32 26.86
N GLU A 131 14.16 9.84 26.17
CA GLU A 131 13.29 10.90 26.68
C GLU A 131 12.52 10.45 27.94
N ASP A 132 11.99 9.22 27.97
CA ASP A 132 11.35 8.64 29.16
C ASP A 132 12.30 8.62 30.35
N VAL A 133 13.57 8.21 30.15
CA VAL A 133 14.60 8.15 31.19
C VAL A 133 15.01 9.56 31.67
N LEU A 134 15.09 10.53 30.77
CA LEU A 134 15.34 11.94 31.11
C LEU A 134 14.17 12.51 31.93
N ALA A 135 12.94 12.14 31.61
CA ALA A 135 11.75 12.52 32.38
C ALA A 135 11.73 11.90 33.82
N GLU A 136 12.42 10.76 34.04
CA GLU A 136 12.64 10.19 35.35
C GLU A 136 13.64 11.02 36.21
N GLY A 137 14.28 12.05 35.66
CA GLY A 137 15.21 12.94 36.36
C GLY A 137 16.68 12.56 36.18
N VAL A 138 17.04 11.75 35.20
CA VAL A 138 18.46 11.52 34.85
C VAL A 138 18.98 12.76 34.13
N ALA A 139 20.13 13.29 34.55
CA ALA A 139 20.72 14.46 33.93
C ALA A 139 21.26 14.12 32.50
N PRO A 140 21.03 14.96 31.51
CA PRO A 140 21.51 14.70 30.13
C PRO A 140 23.02 14.55 30.01
N GLU A 141 23.78 15.18 30.90
CA GLU A 141 25.25 15.12 30.96
C GLU A 141 25.76 13.79 31.52
N ASP A 142 24.95 13.07 32.31
CA ASP A 142 25.28 11.76 32.88
C ASP A 142 25.06 10.63 31.87
N THR A 143 25.90 10.64 30.83
CA THR A 143 25.79 9.71 29.70
C THR A 143 25.83 8.23 30.13
N GLU A 144 26.64 7.88 31.11
CA GLU A 144 26.75 6.49 31.58
C GLU A 144 25.43 6.02 32.23
N ARG A 145 24.86 6.85 33.10
CA ARG A 145 23.58 6.56 33.76
C ARG A 145 22.43 6.56 32.75
N LEU A 146 22.44 7.48 31.77
CA LEU A 146 21.45 7.53 30.71
C LEU A 146 21.45 6.23 29.89
N VAL A 147 22.61 5.78 29.40
CA VAL A 147 22.77 4.53 28.66
C VAL A 147 22.32 3.32 29.48
N THR A 148 22.72 3.26 30.75
CA THR A 148 22.37 2.15 31.65
C THR A 148 20.86 2.08 31.90
N ARG A 149 20.22 3.23 32.19
CA ARG A 149 18.78 3.29 32.47
C ARG A 149 17.96 3.03 31.18
N THR A 150 18.36 3.60 30.03
CA THR A 150 17.70 3.32 28.75
C THR A 150 17.80 1.84 28.37
N THR A 151 18.94 1.19 28.67
CA THR A 151 19.08 -0.25 28.45
C THR A 151 18.15 -1.05 29.36
N ALA A 152 18.04 -0.70 30.65
CA ALA A 152 17.12 -1.35 31.55
C ALA A 152 15.64 -1.16 31.14
N LEU A 153 15.27 0.04 30.70
CA LEU A 153 13.94 0.33 30.15
C LEU A 153 13.65 -0.47 28.88
N LEU A 154 14.62 -0.56 27.97
CA LEU A 154 14.53 -1.39 26.77
C LEU A 154 14.25 -2.86 27.12
N GLU A 155 14.94 -3.43 28.13
CA GLU A 155 14.68 -4.81 28.56
C GLU A 155 13.26 -4.98 29.09
N GLN A 156 12.76 -4.02 29.84
CA GLN A 156 11.39 -4.02 30.35
C GLN A 156 10.37 -3.98 29.19
N ARG A 157 10.56 -3.08 28.21
CA ARG A 157 9.68 -2.94 27.03
C ARG A 157 9.74 -4.18 26.13
N LEU A 158 10.91 -4.82 25.99
CA LEU A 158 11.09 -6.05 25.21
C LEU A 158 10.63 -7.31 25.94
N ALA A 159 10.30 -7.28 27.22
CA ALA A 159 9.93 -8.48 27.97
C ALA A 159 8.78 -9.26 27.31
N GLY A 160 7.72 -8.56 26.88
CA GLY A 160 6.60 -9.16 26.16
C GLY A 160 7.01 -9.76 24.80
N VAL A 161 7.86 -9.05 24.06
CA VAL A 161 8.35 -9.50 22.74
C VAL A 161 9.26 -10.72 22.88
N THR A 162 10.08 -10.78 23.92
CA THR A 162 11.03 -11.88 24.17
C THR A 162 10.31 -13.23 24.30
N ASN A 163 9.10 -13.25 24.84
CA ASN A 163 8.31 -14.47 24.99
C ASN A 163 7.81 -15.03 23.65
N HIS A 164 7.56 -14.19 22.66
CA HIS A 164 6.97 -14.58 21.38
C HIS A 164 7.97 -14.57 20.22
N ALA A 165 8.97 -13.68 20.29
CA ALA A 165 9.98 -13.48 19.26
C ALA A 165 11.37 -13.20 19.88
N PRO A 166 11.98 -14.19 20.56
CA PRO A 166 13.24 -13.99 21.30
C PRO A 166 14.39 -13.54 20.39
N LEU A 167 14.43 -14.02 19.14
CA LEU A 167 15.46 -13.62 18.17
C LEU A 167 15.28 -12.17 17.70
N PHE A 168 14.04 -11.69 17.55
CA PHE A 168 13.78 -10.28 17.25
C PHE A 168 14.28 -9.39 18.41
N ALA A 169 13.92 -9.73 19.63
CA ALA A 169 14.39 -9.00 20.81
C ALA A 169 15.92 -9.00 20.91
N ALA A 170 16.58 -10.14 20.64
CA ALA A 170 18.04 -10.24 20.62
C ALA A 170 18.65 -9.34 19.51
N ALA A 171 18.04 -9.27 18.34
CA ALA A 171 18.50 -8.40 17.27
C ALA A 171 18.38 -6.91 17.66
N ILE A 172 17.28 -6.48 18.25
CA ILE A 172 17.10 -5.09 18.71
C ILE A 172 18.14 -4.72 19.77
N ARG A 173 18.40 -5.62 20.75
CA ARG A 173 19.48 -5.44 21.74
C ARG A 173 20.85 -5.33 21.07
N GLY A 174 21.12 -6.20 20.10
CA GLY A 174 22.37 -6.21 19.33
C GLY A 174 22.57 -4.93 18.54
N TYR A 175 21.51 -4.45 17.90
CA TYR A 175 21.51 -3.17 17.19
C TYR A 175 21.84 -2.01 18.12
N ARG A 176 21.15 -1.90 19.28
CA ARG A 176 21.40 -0.83 20.28
C ARG A 176 22.84 -0.84 20.76
N ARG A 177 23.39 -2.03 21.10
CA ARG A 177 24.79 -2.15 21.53
C ARG A 177 25.79 -1.68 20.49
N ALA A 178 25.59 -2.09 19.23
CA ALA A 178 26.43 -1.67 18.13
C ALA A 178 26.32 -0.16 17.86
N ALA A 179 25.11 0.40 17.92
CA ALA A 179 24.86 1.83 17.74
C ALA A 179 25.56 2.67 18.83
N VAL A 180 25.41 2.29 20.10
CA VAL A 180 26.07 2.97 21.25
C VAL A 180 27.59 2.86 21.14
N ALA A 181 28.13 1.73 20.66
CA ALA A 181 29.56 1.54 20.44
C ALA A 181 30.11 2.25 19.21
N GLY A 182 29.26 2.88 18.38
CA GLY A 182 29.64 3.51 17.13
C GLY A 182 29.98 2.54 15.99
N ASP A 183 29.72 1.23 16.17
CA ASP A 183 29.94 0.20 15.15
C ASP A 183 28.77 0.16 14.17
N ARG A 184 28.79 1.08 13.20
CA ARG A 184 27.76 1.22 12.18
C ARG A 184 27.61 -0.04 11.31
N ALA A 185 28.71 -0.71 10.98
CA ALA A 185 28.67 -1.89 10.10
C ALA A 185 27.92 -3.04 10.77
N THR A 186 28.19 -3.29 12.04
CA THR A 186 27.46 -4.29 12.83
C THR A 186 26.00 -3.87 13.04
N ALA A 187 25.72 -2.60 13.36
CA ALA A 187 24.37 -2.10 13.51
C ALA A 187 23.55 -2.30 12.21
N ASP A 188 24.10 -1.90 11.06
CA ASP A 188 23.45 -2.06 9.76
C ASP A 188 23.15 -3.53 9.44
N GLY A 189 24.11 -4.41 9.68
CA GLY A 189 23.94 -5.84 9.45
C GLY A 189 22.89 -6.47 10.37
N VAL A 190 22.84 -6.10 11.66
CA VAL A 190 21.84 -6.59 12.60
C VAL A 190 20.43 -6.10 12.21
N LEU A 191 20.30 -4.84 11.83
CA LEU A 191 19.02 -4.28 11.38
C LEU A 191 18.55 -4.94 10.09
N ALA A 192 19.45 -5.18 9.13
CA ALA A 192 19.15 -5.92 7.92
C ALA A 192 18.66 -7.35 8.23
N TRP A 193 19.28 -8.03 9.19
CA TRP A 193 18.82 -9.34 9.63
C TRP A 193 17.43 -9.27 10.30
N ALA A 194 17.19 -8.29 11.17
CA ALA A 194 15.87 -8.07 11.78
C ALA A 194 14.79 -7.75 10.75
N ALA A 195 15.17 -7.13 9.64
CA ALA A 195 14.30 -6.92 8.46
C ALA A 195 14.05 -8.19 7.62
N GLY A 196 14.62 -9.33 7.99
CA GLY A 196 14.48 -10.59 7.26
C GLY A 196 15.40 -10.74 6.06
N GLN A 197 16.49 -9.95 5.95
CA GLN A 197 17.48 -10.13 4.90
C GLN A 197 18.25 -11.44 5.13
N PRO A 198 18.29 -12.33 4.11
CA PRO A 198 19.07 -13.56 4.18
C PRO A 198 20.56 -13.25 4.05
N HIS A 199 21.40 -14.22 4.43
CA HIS A 199 22.85 -14.21 4.18
C HIS A 199 23.62 -13.07 4.87
N VAL A 200 23.13 -12.55 5.98
CA VAL A 200 23.88 -11.63 6.84
C VAL A 200 25.11 -12.34 7.41
N ALA A 201 26.25 -11.65 7.45
CA ALA A 201 27.54 -12.21 7.86
C ALA A 201 27.47 -12.88 9.23
N ALA A 202 28.08 -14.07 9.36
CA ALA A 202 28.03 -14.86 10.59
C ALA A 202 28.60 -14.12 11.80
N GLN A 203 29.62 -13.26 11.60
CA GLN A 203 30.20 -12.46 12.68
C GLN A 203 29.19 -11.43 13.22
N VAL A 204 28.41 -10.78 12.34
CA VAL A 204 27.36 -9.84 12.74
C VAL A 204 26.27 -10.58 13.54
N LYS A 205 25.84 -11.75 13.07
CA LYS A 205 24.88 -12.58 13.82
C LYS A 205 25.40 -12.99 15.18
N LYS A 206 26.66 -13.40 15.27
CA LYS A 206 27.32 -13.79 16.53
C LYS A 206 27.41 -12.63 17.53
N SER A 207 27.77 -11.41 17.10
CA SER A 207 27.86 -10.23 17.96
C SER A 207 26.51 -9.85 18.59
N ALA A 208 25.39 -10.08 17.86
CA ALA A 208 24.05 -9.83 18.36
C ALA A 208 23.43 -11.01 19.12
N GLY A 209 24.11 -12.17 19.19
CA GLY A 209 23.57 -13.38 19.82
C GLY A 209 22.43 -14.04 19.00
N ILE A 210 22.38 -13.80 17.69
CA ILE A 210 21.37 -14.34 16.79
C ILE A 210 21.93 -15.47 15.93
N LYS A 211 21.07 -16.40 15.48
CA LYS A 211 21.46 -17.57 14.69
C LYS A 211 20.45 -17.82 13.56
N GLY A 212 20.94 -18.41 12.48
CA GLY A 212 20.11 -18.78 11.34
C GLY A 212 19.63 -17.56 10.55
N ASP A 213 18.65 -17.78 9.71
CA ASP A 213 17.90 -16.78 8.97
C ASP A 213 16.42 -16.87 9.38
N LEU A 214 15.66 -15.84 9.09
CA LEU A 214 14.22 -15.82 9.41
C LEU A 214 13.50 -16.88 8.57
N ASP A 215 12.71 -17.71 9.22
CA ASP A 215 11.86 -18.70 8.59
C ASP A 215 10.38 -18.28 8.59
N HIS A 216 9.56 -19.10 7.97
CA HIS A 216 8.12 -18.88 7.86
C HIS A 216 7.42 -18.67 9.22
N PHE A 217 7.77 -19.43 10.23
CA PHE A 217 7.15 -19.32 11.57
C PHE A 217 7.67 -18.12 12.34
N GLY A 218 8.95 -17.81 12.21
CA GLY A 218 9.56 -16.63 12.81
C GLY A 218 9.01 -15.32 12.27
N ALA A 219 8.59 -15.28 10.99
CA ALA A 219 8.07 -14.08 10.35
C ALA A 219 6.86 -13.46 11.09
N LEU A 220 5.92 -14.30 11.56
CA LEU A 220 4.76 -13.84 12.33
C LEU A 220 5.16 -13.29 13.72
N GLY A 221 6.11 -13.95 14.38
CA GLY A 221 6.65 -13.46 15.65
C GLY A 221 7.40 -12.13 15.48
N PHE A 222 8.16 -11.98 14.39
CA PHE A 222 8.86 -10.73 14.08
C PHE A 222 7.87 -9.59 13.80
N LEU A 223 6.81 -9.87 13.03
CA LEU A 223 5.74 -8.89 12.79
C LEU A 223 5.10 -8.43 14.12
N GLN A 224 4.86 -9.35 15.05
CA GLN A 224 4.36 -9.01 16.39
C GLN A 224 5.35 -8.14 17.17
N GLY A 225 6.64 -8.45 17.09
CA GLY A 225 7.71 -7.64 17.69
C GLY A 225 7.74 -6.22 17.12
N VAL A 226 7.64 -6.08 15.81
CA VAL A 226 7.57 -4.78 15.12
C VAL A 226 6.34 -3.99 15.59
N LEU A 227 5.17 -4.61 15.67
CA LEU A 227 3.94 -3.93 16.12
C LEU A 227 4.08 -3.43 17.58
N THR A 228 4.67 -4.22 18.46
CA THR A 228 4.92 -3.81 19.83
C THR A 228 5.85 -2.60 19.88
N MET A 229 6.95 -2.65 19.12
CA MET A 229 7.90 -1.53 19.02
C MET A 229 7.25 -0.27 18.46
N LEU A 230 6.45 -0.37 17.37
CA LEU A 230 5.78 0.77 16.76
C LEU A 230 4.83 1.48 17.73
N ARG A 231 4.05 0.71 18.48
CA ARG A 231 3.10 1.27 19.45
C ARG A 231 3.81 1.92 20.64
N ASP A 232 4.88 1.31 21.12
CA ASP A 232 5.70 1.85 22.19
C ASP A 232 6.46 3.13 21.74
N ALA A 233 6.80 3.23 20.46
CA ALA A 233 7.36 4.44 19.84
C ALA A 233 6.31 5.55 19.56
N GLY A 234 5.05 5.36 19.96
CA GLY A 234 3.99 6.35 19.82
C GLY A 234 3.27 6.35 18.47
N HIS A 235 3.55 5.38 17.59
CA HIS A 235 2.77 5.25 16.35
C HIS A 235 1.36 4.68 16.63
N ALA A 236 0.36 5.16 15.89
CA ALA A 236 -1.03 4.72 16.04
C ALA A 236 -1.24 3.25 15.68
N GLY A 237 -0.41 2.69 14.80
CA GLY A 237 -0.46 1.30 14.35
C GLY A 237 0.28 1.08 13.04
N LEU A 238 0.11 -0.10 12.46
CA LEU A 238 0.68 -0.48 11.16
C LEU A 238 -0.44 -0.84 10.19
N LEU A 239 -0.48 -0.16 9.04
CA LEU A 239 -1.29 -0.58 7.90
C LEU A 239 -0.42 -1.40 6.95
N VAL A 240 -0.77 -2.66 6.75
CA VAL A 240 -0.19 -3.55 5.75
C VAL A 240 -1.16 -3.71 4.60
N VAL A 241 -0.70 -3.46 3.38
CA VAL A 241 -1.44 -3.73 2.15
C VAL A 241 -0.74 -4.85 1.37
N LEU A 242 -1.47 -5.93 1.10
CA LEU A 242 -1.05 -6.98 0.16
C LEU A 242 -1.85 -6.80 -1.13
N ASP A 243 -1.22 -6.19 -2.13
CA ASP A 243 -1.86 -5.89 -3.41
C ASP A 243 -1.76 -7.08 -4.38
N GLU A 244 -2.73 -7.24 -5.26
CA GLU A 244 -2.80 -8.26 -6.31
C GLU A 244 -2.70 -9.72 -5.80
N VAL A 245 -3.41 -10.05 -4.71
CA VAL A 245 -3.42 -11.43 -4.19
C VAL A 245 -3.99 -12.44 -5.18
N GLU A 246 -4.73 -12.00 -6.20
CA GLU A 246 -5.20 -12.86 -7.31
C GLU A 246 -4.08 -13.54 -8.10
N THR A 247 -2.84 -13.08 -8.01
CA THR A 247 -1.67 -13.75 -8.62
C THR A 247 -1.46 -15.17 -8.07
N ILE A 248 -1.99 -15.46 -6.88
CA ILE A 248 -2.03 -16.83 -6.32
C ILE A 248 -2.73 -17.82 -7.27
N GLN A 249 -3.67 -17.37 -8.09
CA GLN A 249 -4.37 -18.24 -9.04
C GLN A 249 -3.47 -18.75 -10.18
N ARG A 250 -2.34 -18.06 -10.45
CA ARG A 250 -1.42 -18.36 -11.55
C ARG A 250 -0.31 -19.36 -11.18
N VAL A 251 -0.08 -19.59 -9.88
CA VAL A 251 0.95 -20.54 -9.44
C VAL A 251 0.44 -21.98 -9.48
N ARG A 252 1.36 -22.94 -9.41
CA ARG A 252 1.03 -24.37 -9.35
C ARG A 252 0.12 -24.70 -8.16
N SER A 253 -0.67 -25.75 -8.29
CA SER A 253 -1.71 -26.12 -7.33
C SER A 253 -1.20 -26.21 -5.88
N ASP A 254 -0.04 -26.85 -5.66
CA ASP A 254 0.55 -27.00 -4.33
C ASP A 254 0.96 -25.67 -3.69
N ALA A 255 1.56 -24.77 -4.47
CA ALA A 255 1.92 -23.42 -4.03
C ALA A 255 0.68 -22.55 -3.79
N ARG A 256 -0.37 -22.72 -4.60
CA ARG A 256 -1.66 -22.06 -4.43
C ARG A 256 -2.32 -22.46 -3.12
N ASP A 257 -2.40 -23.76 -2.84
CA ASP A 257 -3.01 -24.28 -1.61
C ASP A 257 -2.25 -23.76 -0.37
N LYS A 258 -0.92 -23.75 -0.41
CA LYS A 258 -0.08 -23.16 0.65
C LYS A 258 -0.34 -21.66 0.81
N SER A 259 -0.49 -20.91 -0.30
CA SER A 259 -0.74 -19.47 -0.25
C SER A 259 -2.14 -19.14 0.32
N LEU A 260 -3.17 -19.91 -0.07
CA LEU A 260 -4.52 -19.74 0.49
C LEU A 260 -4.55 -20.07 1.99
N ASN A 261 -3.81 -21.10 2.43
CA ASN A 261 -3.68 -21.42 3.85
C ASN A 261 -2.90 -20.35 4.61
N ALA A 262 -1.84 -19.79 4.04
CA ALA A 262 -1.11 -18.67 4.64
C ALA A 262 -2.00 -17.42 4.78
N LEU A 263 -2.82 -17.12 3.77
CA LEU A 263 -3.79 -16.02 3.83
C LEU A 263 -4.82 -16.26 4.94
N ARG A 264 -5.39 -17.47 5.00
CA ARG A 264 -6.32 -17.85 6.08
C ARG A 264 -5.67 -17.68 7.45
N GLN A 265 -4.45 -18.17 7.63
CA GLN A 265 -3.72 -18.04 8.88
C GLN A 265 -3.53 -16.56 9.28
N LEU A 266 -3.11 -15.70 8.35
CA LEU A 266 -2.96 -14.27 8.62
C LEU A 266 -4.27 -13.64 9.07
N ILE A 267 -5.38 -13.97 8.45
CA ILE A 267 -6.71 -13.45 8.82
C ILE A 267 -7.08 -13.96 10.22
N ASP A 268 -6.95 -15.26 10.47
CA ASP A 268 -7.27 -15.86 11.77
C ASP A 268 -6.46 -15.24 12.91
N GLU A 269 -5.18 -14.96 12.70
CA GLU A 269 -4.30 -14.36 13.69
C GLU A 269 -4.62 -12.88 13.93
N VAL A 270 -5.05 -12.13 12.90
CA VAL A 270 -5.51 -10.74 13.05
C VAL A 270 -6.81 -10.70 13.84
N GLU A 271 -7.81 -11.52 13.45
CA GLU A 271 -9.12 -11.60 14.13
C GLU A 271 -9.01 -12.18 15.54
N GLY A 272 -8.09 -13.12 15.75
CA GLY A 272 -7.76 -13.70 17.05
C GLY A 272 -7.02 -12.76 18.01
N GLY A 273 -6.68 -11.53 17.57
CA GLY A 273 -6.05 -10.51 18.42
C GLY A 273 -4.55 -10.70 18.63
N ARG A 274 -3.89 -11.56 17.86
CA ARG A 274 -2.42 -11.76 17.97
C ARG A 274 -1.63 -10.55 17.50
N PHE A 275 -2.22 -9.72 16.63
CA PHE A 275 -1.57 -8.54 16.06
C PHE A 275 -2.28 -7.24 16.48
N PRO A 276 -2.17 -6.82 17.74
CA PRO A 276 -2.76 -5.58 18.23
C PRO A 276 -2.13 -4.38 17.52
N GLY A 277 -2.96 -3.51 16.93
CA GLY A 277 -2.49 -2.36 16.17
C GLY A 277 -2.15 -2.66 14.71
N LEU A 278 -2.57 -3.81 14.15
CA LEU A 278 -2.43 -4.14 12.73
C LEU A 278 -3.74 -3.90 11.98
N PHE A 279 -3.66 -3.11 10.91
CA PHE A 279 -4.66 -3.09 9.85
C PHE A 279 -4.10 -3.88 8.66
N LEU A 280 -4.68 -5.04 8.36
CA LEU A 280 -4.31 -5.85 7.19
C LEU A 280 -5.35 -5.65 6.08
N ALA A 281 -4.95 -5.06 4.96
CA ALA A 281 -5.76 -4.91 3.76
C ALA A 281 -5.21 -5.80 2.63
N ILE A 282 -6.09 -6.50 1.93
CA ILE A 282 -5.73 -7.21 0.71
C ILE A 282 -6.53 -6.67 -0.47
N THR A 283 -5.97 -6.73 -1.67
CA THR A 283 -6.74 -6.46 -2.89
C THR A 283 -6.84 -7.70 -3.77
N GLY A 284 -7.97 -7.84 -4.46
CA GLY A 284 -8.16 -8.96 -5.38
C GLY A 284 -9.28 -8.71 -6.39
N THR A 285 -9.30 -9.53 -7.44
CA THR A 285 -10.36 -9.51 -8.44
C THR A 285 -11.58 -10.32 -8.00
N PRO A 286 -12.79 -10.07 -8.54
CA PRO A 286 -13.96 -10.92 -8.28
C PRO A 286 -13.68 -12.40 -8.54
N THR A 287 -12.93 -12.72 -9.60
CA THR A 287 -12.54 -14.10 -9.93
C THR A 287 -11.72 -14.76 -8.81
N PHE A 288 -10.86 -13.98 -8.11
CA PHE A 288 -10.11 -14.52 -6.97
C PHE A 288 -11.05 -14.85 -5.80
N PHE A 289 -12.02 -14.02 -5.50
CA PHE A 289 -12.94 -14.25 -4.38
C PHE A 289 -14.00 -15.31 -4.68
N ASP A 290 -14.54 -15.33 -5.91
CA ASP A 290 -15.71 -16.14 -6.29
C ASP A 290 -15.35 -17.34 -7.19
N GLY A 291 -14.14 -17.39 -7.73
CA GLY A 291 -13.73 -18.42 -8.67
C GLY A 291 -13.18 -19.69 -8.01
N PRO A 292 -13.20 -20.82 -8.73
CA PRO A 292 -12.79 -22.14 -8.19
C PRO A 292 -11.29 -22.25 -7.93
N GLN A 293 -10.48 -21.36 -8.52
CA GLN A 293 -9.01 -21.35 -8.34
C GLN A 293 -8.57 -20.32 -7.27
N GLY A 294 -9.51 -19.60 -6.67
CA GLY A 294 -9.26 -18.60 -5.63
C GLY A 294 -9.75 -19.04 -4.26
N VAL A 295 -10.39 -18.10 -3.57
CA VAL A 295 -10.86 -18.26 -2.18
C VAL A 295 -11.78 -19.47 -2.00
N ARG A 296 -12.67 -19.76 -2.96
CA ARG A 296 -13.60 -20.93 -2.92
C ARG A 296 -12.90 -22.28 -2.84
N ARG A 297 -11.63 -22.35 -3.23
CA ARG A 297 -10.86 -23.59 -3.14
C ARG A 297 -10.59 -24.04 -1.69
N LEU A 298 -10.60 -23.09 -0.75
CA LEU A 298 -10.41 -23.34 0.67
C LEU A 298 -11.65 -22.88 1.45
N GLU A 299 -12.55 -23.85 1.73
CA GLU A 299 -13.85 -23.57 2.35
C GLU A 299 -13.79 -22.71 3.63
N PRO A 300 -12.88 -22.94 4.60
CA PRO A 300 -12.78 -22.06 5.77
C PRO A 300 -12.45 -20.61 5.43
N LEU A 301 -11.64 -20.37 4.38
CA LEU A 301 -11.33 -19.02 3.91
C LEU A 301 -12.53 -18.40 3.20
N ALA A 302 -13.26 -19.18 2.40
CA ALA A 302 -14.46 -18.75 1.72
C ALA A 302 -15.56 -18.30 2.70
N GLN A 303 -15.74 -19.03 3.79
CA GLN A 303 -16.71 -18.69 4.85
C GLN A 303 -16.34 -17.35 5.53
N ARG A 304 -15.05 -17.13 5.86
CA ARG A 304 -14.59 -15.88 6.50
C ARG A 304 -14.75 -14.65 5.59
N LEU A 305 -14.51 -14.83 4.31
CA LEU A 305 -14.58 -13.76 3.33
C LEU A 305 -15.95 -13.61 2.66
N HIS A 306 -16.94 -14.40 3.08
CA HIS A 306 -18.26 -14.34 2.46
C HIS A 306 -18.95 -13.01 2.74
N VAL A 307 -19.38 -12.34 1.67
CA VAL A 307 -20.25 -11.16 1.72
C VAL A 307 -21.24 -11.28 0.56
N ASP A 308 -22.51 -11.00 0.85
CA ASP A 308 -23.56 -10.98 -0.18
C ASP A 308 -23.44 -9.69 -1.03
N PHE A 309 -23.15 -9.86 -2.32
CA PHE A 309 -23.11 -8.81 -3.32
C PHE A 309 -24.19 -8.96 -4.40
N GLN A 310 -25.29 -9.67 -4.11
CA GLN A 310 -26.40 -9.86 -5.05
C GLN A 310 -27.25 -8.58 -5.21
N THR A 311 -27.24 -7.73 -4.20
CA THR A 311 -27.96 -6.45 -4.22
C THR A 311 -27.20 -5.38 -5.01
N ASP A 312 -27.92 -4.29 -5.35
CA ASP A 312 -27.31 -3.12 -5.99
C ASP A 312 -26.13 -2.60 -5.16
N SER A 313 -25.02 -2.28 -5.81
CA SER A 313 -23.78 -1.85 -5.18
C SER A 313 -23.91 -0.58 -4.32
N ARG A 314 -24.99 0.19 -4.50
CA ARG A 314 -25.29 1.35 -3.65
C ARG A 314 -25.59 0.96 -2.21
N PHE A 315 -26.04 -0.27 -1.99
CA PHE A 315 -26.40 -0.81 -0.68
C PHE A 315 -25.32 -1.71 -0.08
N ASP A 316 -24.14 -1.80 -0.70
CA ASP A 316 -23.02 -2.52 -0.13
C ASP A 316 -22.66 -1.94 1.25
N ASN A 317 -22.47 -2.84 2.21
CA ASN A 317 -22.10 -2.45 3.56
C ASN A 317 -20.58 -2.12 3.63
N PRO A 318 -20.19 -0.85 3.83
CA PRO A 318 -18.77 -0.47 3.91
C PRO A 318 -18.06 -0.96 5.18
N ARG A 319 -18.82 -1.52 6.15
CA ARG A 319 -18.27 -2.17 7.36
C ARG A 319 -17.99 -3.65 7.17
N ALA A 320 -18.44 -4.26 6.06
CA ALA A 320 -18.20 -5.67 5.78
C ALA A 320 -16.71 -6.00 5.64
N VAL A 321 -16.36 -7.27 5.77
CA VAL A 321 -14.99 -7.78 5.61
C VAL A 321 -14.47 -7.58 4.18
N GLN A 322 -15.36 -7.63 3.17
CA GLN A 322 -15.06 -7.30 1.79
C GLN A 322 -15.68 -5.96 1.41
N LEU A 323 -14.90 -5.10 0.77
CA LEU A 323 -15.32 -3.83 0.17
C LEU A 323 -15.33 -3.99 -1.35
N ARG A 324 -16.50 -3.81 -1.98
CA ARG A 324 -16.60 -3.82 -3.44
C ARG A 324 -16.37 -2.42 -4.00
N LEU A 325 -15.30 -2.26 -4.77
CA LEU A 325 -15.08 -1.04 -5.55
C LEU A 325 -15.91 -1.14 -6.84
N PRO A 326 -16.85 -0.22 -7.04
CA PRO A 326 -17.60 -0.20 -8.28
C PRO A 326 -16.66 0.19 -9.44
N PRO A 327 -16.90 -0.32 -10.65
CA PRO A 327 -16.17 0.13 -11.83
C PRO A 327 -16.38 1.63 -12.04
N PHE A 328 -15.41 2.27 -12.69
CA PHE A 328 -15.60 3.64 -13.16
C PHE A 328 -16.73 3.67 -14.19
N ASP A 329 -17.59 4.68 -14.09
CA ASP A 329 -18.52 5.12 -15.13
C ASP A 329 -17.97 6.38 -15.83
N LEU A 330 -18.61 6.79 -16.91
CA LEU A 330 -18.16 7.94 -17.70
C LEU A 330 -18.19 9.24 -16.89
N ASP A 331 -19.20 9.41 -16.01
CA ASP A 331 -19.34 10.63 -15.22
C ASP A 331 -18.26 10.74 -14.16
N ARG A 332 -17.89 9.63 -13.51
CA ARG A 332 -16.73 9.59 -12.60
C ARG A 332 -15.41 9.84 -13.33
N LEU A 333 -15.27 9.28 -14.55
CA LEU A 333 -14.09 9.52 -15.37
C LEU A 333 -13.95 11.00 -15.73
N CYS A 334 -15.05 11.65 -16.12
CA CYS A 334 -15.10 13.08 -16.36
C CYS A 334 -14.77 13.88 -15.09
N SER A 335 -15.39 13.51 -13.97
CA SER A 335 -15.16 14.21 -12.68
C SER A 335 -13.72 14.17 -12.22
N VAL A 336 -13.04 13.01 -12.37
CA VAL A 336 -11.60 12.95 -12.05
C VAL A 336 -10.77 13.76 -13.02
N GLY A 337 -11.12 13.78 -14.33
CA GLY A 337 -10.46 14.61 -15.33
C GLY A 337 -10.55 16.10 -15.04
N GLN A 338 -11.72 16.58 -14.64
CA GLN A 338 -11.93 17.96 -14.21
C GLN A 338 -11.07 18.33 -12.99
N LYS A 339 -11.06 17.49 -11.95
CA LYS A 339 -10.20 17.70 -10.78
C LYS A 339 -8.72 17.75 -11.15
N ILE A 340 -8.25 16.87 -12.04
CA ILE A 340 -6.85 16.86 -12.47
C ILE A 340 -6.51 18.09 -13.33
N ARG A 341 -7.40 18.55 -14.23
CA ARG A 341 -7.22 19.81 -14.95
C ARG A 341 -7.06 20.98 -13.97
N ASP A 342 -7.90 21.05 -12.95
CA ASP A 342 -7.89 22.15 -11.98
C ASP A 342 -6.61 22.12 -11.10
N ILE A 343 -6.12 20.90 -10.74
CA ILE A 343 -4.82 20.72 -10.07
C ILE A 343 -3.68 21.15 -11.00
N PHE A 344 -3.71 20.74 -12.27
CA PHE A 344 -2.71 21.09 -13.26
C PHE A 344 -2.60 22.61 -13.45
N ARG A 345 -3.72 23.31 -13.49
CA ARG A 345 -3.76 24.79 -13.57
C ARG A 345 -2.96 25.46 -12.44
N GLY A 346 -2.91 24.86 -11.26
CA GLY A 346 -2.10 25.35 -10.14
C GLY A 346 -0.59 25.29 -10.36
N THR A 347 -0.12 24.55 -11.38
CA THR A 347 1.30 24.38 -11.74
C THR A 347 1.62 24.95 -13.13
N ALA A 348 0.61 25.26 -13.92
CA ALA A 348 0.73 25.67 -15.30
C ALA A 348 1.31 27.08 -15.46
N VAL A 349 2.07 27.29 -16.51
CA VAL A 349 2.57 28.62 -16.94
C VAL A 349 1.43 29.48 -17.50
N ALA A 350 0.47 28.85 -18.19
CA ALA A 350 -0.66 29.52 -18.82
C ALA A 350 -2.02 28.93 -18.36
N PRO A 351 -2.40 29.09 -17.06
CA PRO A 351 -3.57 28.44 -16.47
C PRO A 351 -4.90 28.80 -17.15
N ASP A 352 -5.04 30.04 -17.64
CA ASP A 352 -6.27 30.49 -18.33
C ASP A 352 -6.40 29.84 -19.71
N ARG A 353 -5.28 29.64 -20.43
CA ARG A 353 -5.27 28.91 -21.69
C ARG A 353 -5.65 27.45 -21.50
N VAL A 354 -5.15 26.82 -20.43
CA VAL A 354 -5.53 25.46 -20.06
C VAL A 354 -7.03 25.36 -19.80
N ALA A 355 -7.59 26.28 -19.01
CA ALA A 355 -9.03 26.31 -18.73
C ALA A 355 -9.88 26.52 -19.97
N ALA A 356 -9.47 27.43 -20.88
CA ALA A 356 -10.21 27.75 -22.09
C ALA A 356 -10.21 26.62 -23.14
N ARG A 357 -9.09 25.89 -23.28
CA ARG A 357 -8.93 24.87 -24.33
C ARG A 357 -9.21 23.44 -23.86
N CYS A 358 -9.21 23.19 -22.56
CA CYS A 358 -9.56 21.90 -21.97
C CYS A 358 -10.78 22.08 -21.04
N ASP A 359 -11.93 22.45 -21.63
CA ASP A 359 -13.19 22.59 -20.93
C ASP A 359 -13.82 21.22 -20.58
N ASP A 360 -14.92 21.22 -19.85
CA ASP A 360 -15.61 20.00 -19.43
C ASP A 360 -16.14 19.18 -20.61
N ALA A 361 -16.53 19.86 -21.70
CA ALA A 361 -16.98 19.20 -22.93
C ALA A 361 -15.82 18.47 -23.62
N TYR A 362 -14.62 19.07 -23.64
CA TYR A 362 -13.42 18.41 -24.16
C TYR A 362 -13.03 17.20 -23.32
N ILE A 363 -13.03 17.32 -21.98
CA ILE A 363 -12.75 16.21 -21.05
C ILE A 363 -13.69 15.04 -21.33
N ARG A 364 -15.00 15.29 -21.50
CA ARG A 364 -15.99 14.26 -21.82
C ARG A 364 -15.68 13.58 -23.16
N ARG A 365 -15.42 14.35 -24.23
CA ARG A 365 -15.04 13.77 -25.53
C ARG A 365 -13.78 12.91 -25.45
N LEU A 366 -12.77 13.35 -24.71
CA LEU A 366 -11.55 12.57 -24.53
C LEU A 366 -11.83 11.27 -23.76
N ALA A 367 -12.65 11.33 -22.70
CA ALA A 367 -13.05 10.16 -21.92
C ALA A 367 -13.82 9.14 -22.76
N GLU A 368 -14.76 9.60 -23.58
CA GLU A 368 -15.52 8.78 -24.53
C GLU A 368 -14.61 8.15 -25.60
N ALA A 369 -13.66 8.91 -26.15
CA ALA A 369 -12.72 8.42 -27.14
C ALA A 369 -11.79 7.33 -26.56
N VAL A 370 -11.22 7.54 -25.36
CA VAL A 370 -10.39 6.54 -24.68
C VAL A 370 -11.20 5.28 -24.37
N THR A 371 -12.42 5.43 -23.88
CA THR A 371 -13.32 4.31 -23.58
C THR A 371 -13.65 3.52 -24.85
N GLY A 372 -13.93 4.22 -25.96
CA GLY A 372 -14.20 3.60 -27.26
C GLY A 372 -13.02 2.78 -27.79
N HIS A 373 -11.77 3.25 -27.59
CA HIS A 373 -10.57 2.49 -27.94
C HIS A 373 -10.39 1.22 -27.09
N LEU A 374 -10.94 1.20 -25.87
CA LEU A 374 -10.90 0.05 -24.95
C LEU A 374 -12.18 -0.81 -25.04
N GLY A 375 -12.81 -0.88 -26.21
CA GLY A 375 -13.98 -1.72 -26.47
C GLY A 375 -15.22 -1.34 -25.65
N GLY A 376 -15.38 -0.05 -25.30
CA GLY A 376 -16.51 0.45 -24.50
C GLY A 376 -16.43 0.18 -23.00
N LYS A 377 -15.32 -0.41 -22.51
CA LYS A 377 -15.15 -0.77 -21.09
C LYS A 377 -14.61 0.42 -20.29
N VAL A 378 -15.48 1.30 -19.81
CA VAL A 378 -15.11 2.49 -19.01
C VAL A 378 -14.28 2.14 -17.79
N GLY A 379 -14.56 1.02 -17.13
CA GLY A 379 -13.87 0.59 -15.91
C GLY A 379 -12.36 0.40 -16.05
N ILE A 380 -11.84 0.24 -17.28
CA ILE A 380 -10.41 0.04 -17.56
C ILE A 380 -9.73 1.36 -17.98
N ALA A 381 -10.50 2.38 -18.30
CA ALA A 381 -10.03 3.62 -18.92
C ALA A 381 -9.23 4.58 -18.00
N PRO A 382 -9.39 4.65 -16.65
CA PRO A 382 -8.87 5.77 -15.86
C PRO A 382 -7.36 6.02 -16.02
N ARG A 383 -6.54 4.97 -16.05
CA ARG A 383 -5.08 5.10 -16.15
C ARG A 383 -4.66 5.73 -17.49
N ILE A 384 -5.16 5.19 -18.59
CA ILE A 384 -4.83 5.69 -19.94
C ILE A 384 -5.41 7.09 -20.13
N PHE A 385 -6.67 7.30 -19.73
CA PHE A 385 -7.32 8.60 -19.81
C PHE A 385 -6.52 9.69 -19.09
N LEU A 386 -6.13 9.49 -17.83
CA LEU A 386 -5.38 10.47 -17.06
C LEU A 386 -3.98 10.71 -17.63
N LYS A 387 -3.30 9.67 -18.10
CA LYS A 387 -2.00 9.81 -18.77
C LYS A 387 -2.12 10.65 -20.03
N LYS A 388 -3.13 10.38 -20.89
CA LYS A 388 -3.37 11.14 -22.12
C LYS A 388 -3.81 12.58 -21.82
N LEU A 389 -4.70 12.76 -20.86
CA LEU A 389 -5.13 14.09 -20.44
C LEU A 389 -3.95 14.94 -20.01
N VAL A 390 -3.08 14.44 -19.13
CA VAL A 390 -1.94 15.21 -18.62
C VAL A 390 -0.86 15.38 -19.67
N GLY A 391 -0.30 14.28 -20.20
CA GLY A 391 0.87 14.34 -21.07
C GLY A 391 0.60 14.82 -22.49
N ASP A 392 -0.52 14.41 -23.07
CA ASP A 392 -0.79 14.71 -24.48
C ASP A 392 -1.65 15.97 -24.67
N VAL A 393 -2.45 16.35 -23.68
CA VAL A 393 -3.38 17.49 -23.80
C VAL A 393 -2.91 18.67 -22.93
N LEU A 394 -2.90 18.54 -21.60
CA LEU A 394 -2.65 19.66 -20.70
C LEU A 394 -1.22 20.19 -20.86
N ASP A 395 -0.21 19.33 -20.90
CA ASP A 395 1.18 19.73 -21.10
C ASP A 395 1.38 20.50 -22.42
N ARG A 396 0.73 20.03 -23.52
CA ARG A 396 0.86 20.70 -24.82
C ARG A 396 0.14 22.04 -24.86
N ILE A 397 -1.04 22.14 -24.24
CA ILE A 397 -1.75 23.43 -24.12
C ILE A 397 -0.88 24.44 -23.36
N ASP A 398 -0.22 23.99 -22.28
CA ASP A 398 0.60 24.88 -21.44
C ASP A 398 1.88 25.31 -22.16
N GLN A 399 2.54 24.41 -22.89
CA GLN A 399 3.82 24.67 -23.55
C GLN A 399 3.69 25.43 -24.87
N PHE A 400 2.62 25.12 -25.65
CA PHE A 400 2.48 25.62 -27.02
C PHE A 400 1.27 26.55 -27.17
N PRO A 401 1.49 27.89 -27.35
CA PRO A 401 0.39 28.86 -27.49
C PRO A 401 -0.57 28.57 -28.63
N ASP A 402 -0.08 27.97 -29.71
CA ASP A 402 -0.88 27.70 -30.92
C ASP A 402 -1.58 26.33 -30.87
N PHE A 403 -1.28 25.47 -29.92
CA PHE A 403 -1.87 24.13 -29.84
C PHE A 403 -3.32 24.19 -29.36
N ASP A 404 -4.23 23.76 -30.21
CA ASP A 404 -5.66 23.55 -29.89
C ASP A 404 -5.96 22.04 -29.91
N PRO A 405 -6.27 21.42 -28.76
CA PRO A 405 -6.46 19.97 -28.71
C PRO A 405 -7.66 19.49 -29.52
N THR A 406 -8.62 20.35 -29.83
CA THR A 406 -9.78 19.99 -30.69
C THR A 406 -9.36 19.83 -32.13
N ARG A 407 -8.41 20.63 -32.61
CA ARG A 407 -7.92 20.65 -33.99
C ARG A 407 -6.68 19.78 -34.18
N ASP A 408 -5.73 19.88 -33.24
CA ASP A 408 -4.35 19.43 -33.45
C ASP A 408 -4.04 18.09 -32.77
N TYR A 409 -4.95 17.58 -31.92
CA TYR A 409 -4.76 16.31 -31.22
C TYR A 409 -5.72 15.23 -31.73
N ARG A 410 -5.15 14.10 -32.11
CA ARG A 410 -5.89 12.85 -32.35
C ARG A 410 -5.45 11.81 -31.34
N LEU A 411 -6.41 11.21 -30.64
CA LEU A 411 -6.13 10.17 -29.67
C LEU A 411 -5.45 8.97 -30.37
N THR A 412 -4.27 8.62 -29.88
CA THR A 412 -3.55 7.40 -30.23
C THR A 412 -3.28 6.62 -28.96
N VAL A 413 -3.60 5.34 -28.95
CA VAL A 413 -3.28 4.42 -27.85
C VAL A 413 -2.47 3.27 -28.43
N ASN A 414 -1.18 3.21 -28.06
CA ASN A 414 -0.28 2.17 -28.56
C ASN A 414 -0.29 0.94 -27.64
N ASP A 415 -0.08 -0.24 -28.20
CA ASP A 415 -0.02 -1.50 -27.43
C ASP A 415 1.03 -1.48 -26.33
N THR A 416 2.14 -0.75 -26.52
CA THR A 416 3.20 -0.57 -25.52
C THR A 416 2.79 0.26 -24.31
N GLU A 417 1.75 1.09 -24.44
CA GLU A 417 1.21 1.91 -23.34
C GLU A 417 0.16 1.15 -22.51
N MET A 418 -0.36 0.07 -23.07
CA MET A 418 -1.45 -0.71 -22.50
C MET A 418 -0.92 -1.85 -21.61
N THR A 419 -1.59 -2.09 -20.50
CA THR A 419 -1.44 -3.32 -19.73
C THR A 419 -2.01 -4.51 -20.52
N ARG A 420 -1.72 -5.75 -20.10
CA ARG A 420 -2.29 -6.95 -20.73
C ARG A 420 -3.82 -6.90 -20.78
N VAL A 421 -4.46 -6.45 -19.71
CA VAL A 421 -5.94 -6.35 -19.63
C VAL A 421 -6.50 -5.29 -20.58
N GLU A 422 -5.84 -4.13 -20.67
CA GLU A 422 -6.22 -3.06 -21.58
C GLU A 422 -6.07 -3.48 -23.04
N ARG A 423 -5.00 -4.23 -23.38
CA ARG A 423 -4.81 -4.83 -24.72
C ARG A 423 -5.90 -5.84 -25.09
N GLN A 424 -6.24 -6.74 -24.17
CA GLN A 424 -7.33 -7.70 -24.38
C GLN A 424 -8.67 -6.99 -24.58
N ALA A 425 -8.92 -5.88 -23.86
CA ALA A 425 -10.13 -5.09 -24.04
C ALA A 425 -10.17 -4.36 -25.38
N SER A 426 -9.04 -3.82 -25.86
CA SER A 426 -8.96 -3.12 -27.17
C SER A 426 -9.06 -4.08 -28.36
N GLY A 427 -8.52 -5.30 -28.24
CA GLY A 427 -8.57 -6.35 -29.26
C GLY A 427 -9.93 -7.03 -29.41
N ALA A 428 -10.81 -6.90 -28.43
CA ALA A 428 -12.16 -7.49 -28.43
C ALA A 428 -13.17 -6.79 -29.37
N LYS A 429 -12.70 -6.04 -30.39
CA LYS A 429 -13.56 -5.51 -31.47
C LYS A 429 -14.05 -6.58 -32.40
N ASP A 430 -13.45 -7.77 -32.43
CA ASP A 430 -13.96 -8.95 -33.09
C ASP A 430 -14.60 -9.89 -32.08
N LEU A 431 -15.93 -9.89 -32.04
CA LEU A 431 -16.75 -10.61 -31.05
C LEU A 431 -16.71 -12.14 -31.17
N ASP A 432 -15.96 -12.71 -32.13
CA ASP A 432 -15.89 -14.16 -32.39
C ASP A 432 -14.57 -14.84 -31.94
N GLY A 433 -13.69 -14.14 -31.24
CA GLY A 433 -12.33 -14.62 -30.92
C GLY A 433 -12.00 -14.83 -29.46
N ILE A 434 -12.97 -15.00 -28.56
CA ILE A 434 -12.67 -15.34 -27.15
C ILE A 434 -12.62 -16.88 -26.99
N GLU A 435 -11.52 -17.50 -27.37
CA GLU A 435 -11.17 -18.81 -26.85
C GLU A 435 -10.67 -18.61 -25.39
N LEU A 436 -11.48 -19.07 -24.45
CA LEU A 436 -11.10 -19.31 -23.08
C LEU A 436 -10.15 -20.52 -23.06
N GLU A 437 -8.86 -20.31 -23.05
CA GLU A 437 -7.93 -21.36 -22.62
C GLU A 437 -8.18 -21.64 -21.14
N LEU A 438 -8.70 -22.85 -20.90
CA LEU A 438 -9.00 -23.48 -19.61
C LEU A 438 -7.71 -23.83 -18.84
#